data_6b6054542aa4cd3a597745fedb4174f1
#
_entry.id   6b6054542aa4cd3a597745fedb4174f1
#
_cell.length_a   1.000
_cell.length_b   1.000
_cell.length_c   1.000
_cell.angle_alpha   90.00
_cell.angle_beta   90.00
_cell.angle_gamma   90.00
#
_symmetry.space_group_name_H-M   'P 1'
#
loop_
_entity.id
_entity.type
_entity.pdbx_description
1 polymer ?
#
loop_
_entity_poly.entity_id
_entity_poly.type
_entity_poly.pdbx_seq_one_letter_code
_entity_poly.pdbx_strand_id
1 'polypeptide(L)'
;ASQMGAVLAYRLNPGEARDPSAYLRASRALVEGGETELAAGGAIRPFGKLPVKLHAELRVTERPGQGPAVRPAAFLAGGLEGVELGHGLAARGYAQAGYVAGDFATPFADGALVVDREVARFDLGRVSLGGTARGGVQRGAARLDLGPSMTLDLTLDNVPARIEADYRWRVAGDATPGHGG
;
A
#
# COMPACT_ATOMS: atom_id res chain seq x y z
N ALA A 1 9.36 -4.19 -11.27
CA ALA A 1 10.50 -4.18 -10.33
C ALA A 1 10.03 -4.71 -9.00
N SER A 2 10.75 -5.68 -8.41
CA SER A 2 10.43 -6.24 -7.09
C SER A 2 10.92 -5.30 -6.00
N GLN A 3 10.17 -5.22 -4.92
CA GLN A 3 10.50 -4.40 -3.75
C GLN A 3 10.20 -5.21 -2.49
N MET A 4 11.01 -5.04 -1.46
CA MET A 4 10.74 -5.57 -0.13
C MET A 4 10.60 -4.43 0.86
N GLY A 5 9.78 -4.63 1.90
CA GLY A 5 9.58 -3.62 2.93
C GLY A 5 9.06 -4.22 4.22
N ALA A 6 9.24 -3.47 5.29
CA ALA A 6 8.73 -3.78 6.62
C ALA A 6 8.23 -2.52 7.30
N VAL A 7 7.19 -2.66 8.11
CA VAL A 7 6.62 -1.58 8.92
C VAL A 7 6.46 -2.08 10.34
N LEU A 8 6.98 -1.32 11.30
CA LEU A 8 6.73 -1.48 12.72
C LEU A 8 5.89 -0.30 13.19
N ALA A 9 4.70 -0.55 13.70
CA ALA A 9 3.80 0.48 14.21
C ALA A 9 3.45 0.24 15.69
N TYR A 10 3.39 1.32 16.43
CA TYR A 10 3.03 1.32 17.85
C TYR A 10 1.87 2.29 18.10
N ARG A 11 0.79 1.82 18.70
CA ARG A 11 -0.34 2.66 19.13
C ARG A 11 0.01 3.37 20.41
N LEU A 12 -0.04 4.71 20.37
CA LEU A 12 0.33 5.54 21.53
C LEU A 12 -0.76 5.58 22.59
N ASN A 13 -2.03 5.54 22.17
CA ASN A 13 -3.18 5.55 23.07
C ASN A 13 -4.29 4.60 22.54
N PRO A 14 -4.22 3.30 22.87
CA PRO A 14 -5.23 2.34 22.46
C PRO A 14 -6.62 2.72 23.00
N GLY A 15 -7.63 2.77 22.13
CA GLY A 15 -9.01 3.09 22.49
C GLY A 15 -9.40 4.56 22.28
N GLU A 16 -8.46 5.44 21.99
CA GLU A 16 -8.79 6.80 21.56
C GLU A 16 -9.35 6.80 20.14
N ALA A 17 -10.42 7.56 19.89
CA ALA A 17 -11.07 7.65 18.58
C ALA A 17 -10.15 8.18 17.48
N ARG A 18 -9.13 8.95 17.83
CA ARG A 18 -8.12 9.49 16.92
C ARG A 18 -7.01 8.50 16.59
N ASP A 19 -6.90 7.38 17.34
CA ASP A 19 -5.96 6.27 17.12
C ASP A 19 -4.51 6.76 16.79
N PRO A 20 -3.89 7.56 17.69
CA PRO A 20 -2.55 8.07 17.45
C PRO A 20 -1.53 6.93 17.45
N SER A 21 -0.64 6.92 16.48
CA SER A 21 0.38 5.88 16.34
C SER A 21 1.71 6.47 15.88
N ALA A 22 2.80 5.86 16.29
CA ALA A 22 4.13 6.09 15.76
C ALA A 22 4.56 4.87 14.94
N TYR A 23 5.37 5.05 13.90
CA TYR A 23 5.85 3.95 13.09
C TYR A 23 7.25 4.17 12.52
N LEU A 24 7.89 3.06 12.22
CA LEU A 24 9.12 2.98 11.43
C LEU A 24 8.83 2.14 10.20
N ARG A 25 9.30 2.56 9.05
CA ARG A 25 9.16 1.86 7.78
C ARG A 25 10.53 1.74 7.12
N ALA A 26 10.85 0.57 6.60
CA ALA A 26 12.01 0.33 5.76
C ALA A 26 11.56 -0.29 4.45
N SER A 27 12.12 0.14 3.34
CA SER A 27 11.89 -0.45 2.03
C SER A 27 13.14 -0.44 1.18
N ARG A 28 13.25 -1.43 0.28
CA ARG A 28 14.36 -1.56 -0.66
C ARG A 28 13.87 -2.09 -2.00
N ALA A 29 14.26 -1.44 -3.08
CA ALA A 29 14.07 -1.96 -4.42
C ALA A 29 15.06 -3.10 -4.69
N LEU A 30 14.57 -4.25 -5.18
CA LEU A 30 15.35 -5.46 -5.44
C LEU A 30 15.88 -5.47 -6.89
N VAL A 31 16.47 -4.36 -7.31
CA VAL A 31 17.15 -4.19 -8.61
C VAL A 31 18.56 -3.69 -8.38
N GLU A 32 19.44 -3.93 -9.35
CA GLU A 32 20.81 -3.41 -9.31
C GLU A 32 20.77 -1.87 -9.23
N GLY A 33 21.50 -1.29 -8.27
CA GLY A 33 21.39 0.13 -7.97
C GLY A 33 20.09 0.57 -7.30
N GLY A 34 19.35 -0.37 -6.72
CA GLY A 34 18.06 -0.11 -6.08
C GLY A 34 18.14 0.81 -4.87
N GLU A 35 17.17 1.70 -4.75
CA GLU A 35 17.03 2.66 -3.66
C GLU A 35 16.64 1.95 -2.35
N THR A 36 17.23 2.37 -1.24
CA THR A 36 16.81 2.01 0.12
C THR A 36 16.19 3.24 0.78
N GLU A 37 15.03 3.07 1.38
CA GLU A 37 14.34 4.12 2.11
C GLU A 37 14.03 3.68 3.54
N LEU A 38 14.35 4.54 4.50
CA LEU A 38 13.91 4.46 5.88
C LEU A 38 12.99 5.64 6.16
N ALA A 39 11.88 5.42 6.85
CA ALA A 39 10.98 6.47 7.28
C ALA A 39 10.58 6.28 8.73
N ALA A 40 10.52 7.39 9.47
CA ALA A 40 9.99 7.44 10.82
C ALA A 40 8.88 8.50 10.87
N GLY A 41 7.75 8.16 11.44
CA GLY A 41 6.60 9.05 11.43
C GLY A 41 5.55 8.76 12.47
N GLY A 42 4.53 9.61 12.46
CA GLY A 42 3.32 9.45 13.23
C GLY A 42 2.09 9.48 12.33
N ALA A 43 1.03 8.87 12.82
CA ALA A 43 -0.27 8.89 12.15
C ALA A 43 -1.39 9.14 13.16
N ILE A 44 -2.39 9.86 12.73
CA ILE A 44 -3.61 10.08 13.52
C ILE A 44 -4.84 9.99 12.61
N ARG A 45 -5.97 9.63 13.17
CA ARG A 45 -7.27 9.66 12.48
C ARG A 45 -7.92 11.03 12.71
N PRO A 46 -7.89 11.95 11.73
CA PRO A 46 -8.44 13.30 11.91
C PRO A 46 -9.96 13.30 12.07
N PHE A 47 -10.64 12.32 11.43
CA PHE A 47 -12.09 12.15 11.47
C PHE A 47 -12.40 10.75 12.00
N GLY A 48 -12.83 10.64 13.26
CA GLY A 48 -13.00 9.35 13.94
C GLY A 48 -13.94 8.35 13.27
N LYS A 49 -14.83 8.81 12.39
CA LYS A 49 -15.80 7.98 11.66
C LYS A 49 -15.29 7.50 10.29
N LEU A 50 -14.23 8.10 9.75
CA LEU A 50 -13.69 7.74 8.44
C LEU A 50 -12.47 6.84 8.60
N PRO A 51 -12.31 5.81 7.75
CA PRO A 51 -11.13 4.94 7.76
C PRO A 51 -9.93 5.63 7.09
N VAL A 52 -9.66 6.89 7.46
CA VAL A 52 -8.60 7.72 6.89
C VAL A 52 -7.68 8.18 8.00
N LYS A 53 -6.36 8.02 7.82
CA LYS A 53 -5.31 8.52 8.69
C LYS A 53 -4.49 9.62 8.01
N LEU A 54 -4.16 10.64 8.76
CA LEU A 54 -3.15 11.63 8.39
C LEU A 54 -1.81 11.14 8.91
N HIS A 55 -0.83 11.08 8.04
CA HIS A 55 0.54 10.69 8.30
C HIS A 55 1.48 11.88 8.13
N ALA A 56 2.48 11.97 9.01
CA ALA A 56 3.62 12.85 8.85
C ALA A 56 4.89 12.04 9.15
N GLU A 57 5.85 12.06 8.23
CA GLU A 57 7.08 11.27 8.35
C GLU A 57 8.30 12.00 7.81
N LEU A 58 9.46 11.62 8.34
CA LEU A 58 10.75 11.91 7.76
C LEU A 58 11.27 10.68 7.02
N ARG A 59 11.61 10.84 5.76
CA ARG A 59 12.18 9.82 4.88
C ARG A 59 13.66 10.06 4.70
N VAL A 60 14.44 9.03 4.88
CA VAL A 60 15.87 9.00 4.52
C VAL A 60 16.02 8.03 3.36
N THR A 61 16.39 8.55 2.22
CA THR A 61 16.55 7.77 1.00
C THR A 61 18.02 7.70 0.65
N GLU A 62 18.53 6.51 0.42
CA GLU A 62 19.91 6.26 -0.02
C GLU A 62 19.88 5.62 -1.40
N ARG A 63 20.68 6.21 -2.32
CA ARG A 63 20.92 5.70 -3.67
C ARG A 63 22.41 5.42 -3.84
N PRO A 64 22.78 4.30 -4.48
CA PRO A 64 24.18 4.03 -4.78
C PRO A 64 24.84 5.19 -5.53
N GLY A 65 25.96 5.67 -5.00
CA GLY A 65 26.72 6.80 -5.59
C GLY A 65 26.17 8.20 -5.27
N GLN A 66 25.11 8.29 -4.45
CA GLN A 66 24.58 9.56 -3.95
C GLN A 66 24.54 9.52 -2.42
N GLY A 67 24.73 10.67 -1.78
CA GLY A 67 24.57 10.76 -0.32
C GLY A 67 23.11 10.59 0.11
N PRO A 68 22.87 10.28 1.41
CA PRO A 68 21.52 10.15 1.94
C PRO A 68 20.74 11.47 1.82
N ALA A 69 19.52 11.41 1.30
CA ALA A 69 18.61 12.55 1.21
C ALA A 69 17.52 12.44 2.27
N VAL A 70 17.36 13.46 3.11
CA VAL A 70 16.29 13.53 4.11
C VAL A 70 15.16 14.39 3.57
N ARG A 71 13.94 13.83 3.54
CA ARG A 71 12.75 14.51 3.01
C ARG A 71 11.55 14.35 3.93
N PRO A 72 10.96 15.44 4.40
CA PRO A 72 9.68 15.38 5.11
C PRO A 72 8.55 15.06 4.13
N ALA A 73 7.59 14.26 4.60
CA ALA A 73 6.40 13.92 3.85
C ALA A 73 5.16 13.99 4.75
N ALA A 74 4.05 14.41 4.16
CA ALA A 74 2.74 14.36 4.80
C ALA A 74 1.71 13.82 3.80
N PHE A 75 0.85 12.90 4.25
CA PHE A 75 -0.15 12.29 3.38
C PHE A 75 -1.35 11.79 4.16
N LEU A 76 -2.48 11.71 3.46
CA LEU A 76 -3.68 11.01 3.91
C LEU A 76 -3.66 9.61 3.32
N ALA A 77 -3.95 8.62 4.14
CA ALA A 77 -4.10 7.23 3.70
C ALA A 77 -5.38 6.63 4.28
N GLY A 78 -6.11 5.90 3.48
CA GLY A 78 -7.32 5.21 3.89
C GLY A 78 -7.47 3.87 3.19
N GLY A 79 -8.25 2.97 3.77
CA GLY A 79 -8.47 1.64 3.22
C GLY A 79 -9.85 1.09 3.52
N LEU A 80 -10.22 0.10 2.72
CA LEU A 80 -11.41 -0.72 2.86
C LEU A 80 -10.97 -2.16 3.06
N GLU A 81 -11.57 -2.86 3.99
CA GLU A 81 -11.34 -4.28 4.21
C GLU A 81 -12.67 -5.04 4.14
N GLY A 82 -12.79 -5.94 3.15
CA GLY A 82 -13.89 -6.90 3.05
C GLY A 82 -15.29 -6.27 2.92
N VAL A 83 -15.43 -5.16 2.21
CA VAL A 83 -16.73 -4.54 1.98
C VAL A 83 -17.56 -5.39 1.03
N GLU A 84 -18.67 -5.93 1.50
CA GLU A 84 -19.58 -6.73 0.69
C GLU A 84 -20.30 -5.85 -0.35
N LEU A 85 -20.14 -6.20 -1.62
CA LEU A 85 -20.79 -5.53 -2.76
C LEU A 85 -22.07 -6.23 -3.24
N GLY A 86 -22.44 -7.35 -2.61
CA GLY A 86 -23.53 -8.22 -3.04
C GLY A 86 -23.10 -9.30 -4.02
N HIS A 87 -23.96 -10.29 -4.25
CA HIS A 87 -23.71 -11.45 -5.13
C HIS A 87 -22.43 -12.25 -4.78
N GLY A 88 -22.01 -12.19 -3.51
CA GLY A 88 -20.79 -12.85 -3.02
C GLY A 88 -19.49 -12.16 -3.44
N LEU A 89 -19.56 -10.94 -3.96
CA LEU A 89 -18.41 -10.10 -4.25
C LEU A 89 -18.03 -9.30 -3.01
N ALA A 90 -16.74 -9.21 -2.73
CA ALA A 90 -16.17 -8.37 -1.69
C ALA A 90 -15.09 -7.45 -2.28
N ALA A 91 -15.00 -6.24 -1.75
CA ALA A 91 -14.00 -5.27 -2.13
C ALA A 91 -13.06 -4.99 -0.97
N ARG A 92 -11.78 -4.89 -1.28
CA ARG A 92 -10.75 -4.38 -0.37
C ARG A 92 -9.78 -3.49 -1.15
N GLY A 93 -9.20 -2.54 -0.47
CA GLY A 93 -8.25 -1.65 -1.13
C GLY A 93 -7.77 -0.54 -0.24
N TYR A 94 -6.84 0.22 -0.76
CA TYR A 94 -6.35 1.44 -0.12
C TYR A 94 -6.18 2.55 -1.15
N ALA A 95 -6.17 3.77 -0.66
CA ALA A 95 -5.74 4.94 -1.41
C ALA A 95 -4.96 5.87 -0.48
N GLN A 96 -3.95 6.51 -1.04
CA GLN A 96 -3.22 7.56 -0.35
C GLN A 96 -2.92 8.72 -1.29
N ALA A 97 -2.85 9.92 -0.73
CA ALA A 97 -2.46 11.12 -1.44
C ALA A 97 -1.71 12.06 -0.50
N GLY A 98 -0.67 12.69 -1.00
CA GLY A 98 0.16 13.54 -0.17
C GLY A 98 1.21 14.31 -0.92
N TYR A 99 2.18 14.79 -0.15
CA TYR A 99 3.26 15.63 -0.61
C TYR A 99 4.56 15.25 0.08
N VAL A 100 5.61 15.12 -0.71
CA VAL A 100 6.99 14.97 -0.24
C VAL A 100 7.71 16.29 -0.49
N ALA A 101 8.20 16.92 0.56
CA ALA A 101 8.98 18.15 0.46
C ALA A 101 10.47 17.86 0.22
N GLY A 102 11.25 18.90 -0.07
CA GLY A 102 12.68 18.84 -0.36
C GLY A 102 12.99 19.33 -1.76
N ASP A 103 14.21 19.09 -2.23
CA ASP A 103 14.74 19.62 -3.50
C ASP A 103 13.93 19.17 -4.74
N PHE A 104 13.21 18.05 -4.63
CA PHE A 104 12.29 17.52 -5.64
C PHE A 104 10.87 17.37 -5.08
N ALA A 105 10.37 18.45 -4.50
CA ALA A 105 9.03 18.50 -3.93
C ALA A 105 7.98 17.94 -4.89
N THR A 106 7.26 16.89 -4.46
CA THR A 106 6.39 16.14 -5.36
C THR A 106 5.06 15.81 -4.69
N PRO A 107 3.92 16.26 -5.26
CA PRO A 107 2.63 15.70 -4.93
C PRO A 107 2.54 14.27 -5.49
N PHE A 108 1.87 13.40 -4.75
CA PHE A 108 1.61 12.03 -5.18
C PHE A 108 0.22 11.57 -4.76
N ALA A 109 -0.33 10.66 -5.54
CA ALA A 109 -1.49 9.88 -5.14
C ALA A 109 -1.33 8.47 -5.70
N ASP A 110 -1.66 7.47 -4.92
CA ASP A 110 -1.68 6.07 -5.35
C ASP A 110 -2.74 5.26 -4.60
N GLY A 111 -3.05 4.10 -5.13
CA GLY A 111 -4.00 3.20 -4.51
C GLY A 111 -4.11 1.87 -5.24
N ALA A 112 -4.75 0.94 -4.56
CA ALA A 112 -5.09 -0.37 -5.10
C ALA A 112 -6.50 -0.76 -4.65
N LEU A 113 -7.23 -1.42 -5.53
CA LEU A 113 -8.54 -1.99 -5.28
C LEU A 113 -8.54 -3.44 -5.79
N VAL A 114 -9.00 -4.34 -4.96
CA VAL A 114 -9.26 -5.74 -5.33
C VAL A 114 -10.74 -6.00 -5.12
N VAL A 115 -11.39 -6.53 -6.13
CA VAL A 115 -12.76 -7.03 -6.04
C VAL A 115 -12.72 -8.50 -6.39
N ASP A 116 -13.08 -9.35 -5.45
CA ASP A 116 -13.04 -10.80 -5.63
C ASP A 116 -14.27 -11.51 -5.08
N ARG A 117 -14.39 -12.77 -5.42
CA ARG A 117 -15.44 -13.69 -4.97
C ARG A 117 -14.81 -14.99 -4.51
N GLU A 118 -15.27 -15.53 -3.39
CA GLU A 118 -14.90 -16.86 -2.94
C GLU A 118 -15.35 -17.90 -3.97
N VAL A 119 -14.42 -18.73 -4.42
CA VAL A 119 -14.66 -19.82 -5.39
C VAL A 119 -14.46 -21.21 -4.80
N ALA A 120 -13.69 -21.30 -3.72
CA ALA A 120 -13.47 -22.55 -3.00
C ALA A 120 -13.20 -22.29 -1.51
N ARG A 121 -13.67 -23.21 -0.67
CA ARG A 121 -13.42 -23.21 0.78
C ARG A 121 -12.98 -24.60 1.22
N PHE A 122 -12.03 -24.65 2.15
CA PHE A 122 -11.50 -25.86 2.74
C PHE A 122 -11.19 -25.63 4.24
N ASP A 123 -10.84 -26.67 4.97
CA ASP A 123 -10.73 -26.61 6.45
C ASP A 123 -9.76 -25.53 6.95
N LEU A 124 -8.67 -25.28 6.25
CA LEU A 124 -7.65 -24.31 6.65
C LEU A 124 -7.83 -22.93 6.03
N GLY A 125 -8.82 -22.73 5.13
CA GLY A 125 -8.96 -21.43 4.48
C GLY A 125 -9.90 -21.39 3.28
N ARG A 126 -9.72 -20.36 2.45
CA ARG A 126 -10.54 -20.13 1.26
C ARG A 126 -9.72 -19.54 0.11
N VAL A 127 -10.16 -19.83 -1.10
CA VAL A 127 -9.64 -19.24 -2.34
C VAL A 127 -10.67 -18.29 -2.91
N SER A 128 -10.24 -17.08 -3.25
CA SER A 128 -11.06 -16.08 -3.96
C SER A 128 -10.40 -15.74 -5.28
N LEU A 129 -11.21 -15.53 -6.31
CA LEU A 129 -10.78 -15.05 -7.61
C LEU A 129 -11.47 -13.73 -7.94
N GLY A 130 -10.77 -12.84 -8.60
CA GLY A 130 -11.30 -11.54 -8.92
C GLY A 130 -10.41 -10.71 -9.84
N GLY A 131 -10.57 -9.40 -9.72
CA GLY A 131 -9.80 -8.41 -10.45
C GLY A 131 -9.13 -7.41 -9.52
N THR A 132 -8.00 -6.90 -9.95
CA THR A 132 -7.27 -5.83 -9.27
C THR A 132 -7.13 -4.62 -10.18
N ALA A 133 -7.26 -3.43 -9.58
CA ALA A 133 -6.89 -2.15 -10.17
C ALA A 133 -5.84 -1.50 -9.28
N ARG A 134 -4.73 -1.08 -9.85
CA ARG A 134 -3.68 -0.33 -9.14
C ARG A 134 -3.29 0.89 -9.94
N GLY A 135 -3.17 2.01 -9.28
CA GLY A 135 -2.83 3.26 -9.95
C GLY A 135 -2.00 4.16 -9.08
N GLY A 136 -1.27 5.04 -9.74
CA GLY A 136 -0.52 6.08 -9.05
C GLY A 136 -0.21 7.22 -10.01
N VAL A 137 -0.12 8.41 -9.43
CA VAL A 137 0.30 9.62 -10.12
C VAL A 137 1.27 10.39 -9.22
N GLN A 138 2.33 10.83 -9.84
CA GLN A 138 3.28 11.77 -9.25
C GLN A 138 3.77 12.74 -10.33
N ARG A 139 4.55 13.74 -9.95
CA ARG A 139 5.04 14.72 -10.92
C ARG A 139 5.83 14.03 -12.05
N GLY A 140 5.33 14.17 -13.27
CA GLY A 140 5.96 13.64 -14.48
C GLY A 140 5.79 12.12 -14.69
N ALA A 141 4.93 11.45 -13.93
CA ALA A 141 4.64 10.03 -14.15
C ALA A 141 3.23 9.67 -13.67
N ALA A 142 2.53 8.89 -14.47
CA ALA A 142 1.24 8.30 -14.13
C ALA A 142 1.19 6.84 -14.55
N ARG A 143 0.40 6.04 -13.83
CA ARG A 143 0.22 4.63 -14.14
C ARG A 143 -1.14 4.14 -13.68
N LEU A 144 -1.78 3.34 -14.50
CA LEU A 144 -2.96 2.55 -14.16
C LEU A 144 -2.79 1.14 -14.71
N ASP A 145 -2.86 0.18 -13.84
CA ASP A 145 -2.78 -1.25 -14.14
C ASP A 145 -4.08 -1.94 -13.74
N LEU A 146 -4.55 -2.84 -14.57
CA LEU A 146 -5.68 -3.72 -14.29
C LEU A 146 -5.27 -5.17 -14.50
N GLY A 147 -5.91 -6.10 -13.83
CA GLY A 147 -5.67 -7.52 -14.08
C GLY A 147 -6.43 -8.47 -13.18
N PRO A 148 -6.32 -9.78 -13.44
CA PRO A 148 -6.87 -10.80 -12.57
C PRO A 148 -6.09 -10.89 -11.27
N SER A 149 -6.78 -11.29 -10.21
CA SER A 149 -6.20 -11.56 -8.90
C SER A 149 -6.72 -12.88 -8.33
N MET A 150 -5.87 -13.54 -7.57
CA MET A 150 -6.20 -14.70 -6.76
C MET A 150 -5.77 -14.43 -5.33
N THR A 151 -6.65 -14.72 -4.39
CA THR A 151 -6.36 -14.58 -2.96
C THR A 151 -6.56 -15.91 -2.29
N LEU A 152 -5.60 -16.30 -1.47
CA LEU A 152 -5.66 -17.44 -0.58
C LEU A 152 -5.60 -16.93 0.85
N ASP A 153 -6.72 -16.98 1.56
CA ASP A 153 -6.78 -16.72 2.99
C ASP A 153 -6.66 -18.05 3.75
N LEU A 154 -5.72 -18.11 4.68
CA LEU A 154 -5.44 -19.27 5.52
C LEU A 154 -5.55 -18.92 7.00
N THR A 155 -5.91 -19.89 7.81
CA THR A 155 -5.80 -19.81 9.28
C THR A 155 -4.95 -20.98 9.74
N LEU A 156 -3.72 -20.70 10.17
CA LEU A 156 -2.75 -21.66 10.63
C LEU A 156 -2.57 -21.50 12.14
N ASP A 157 -3.02 -22.48 12.93
CA ASP A 157 -2.95 -22.43 14.41
C ASP A 157 -3.47 -21.10 15.01
N ASN A 158 -4.62 -20.61 14.52
CA ASN A 158 -5.24 -19.32 14.87
C ASN A 158 -4.47 -18.07 14.39
N VAL A 159 -3.45 -18.23 13.57
CA VAL A 159 -2.75 -17.11 12.93
C VAL A 159 -3.32 -16.92 11.52
N PRO A 160 -3.94 -15.76 11.22
CA PRO A 160 -4.41 -15.48 9.87
C PRO A 160 -3.22 -15.17 8.95
N ALA A 161 -3.22 -15.80 7.78
CA ALA A 161 -2.26 -15.55 6.72
C ALA A 161 -3.00 -15.30 5.41
N ARG A 162 -2.52 -14.37 4.60
CA ARG A 162 -3.05 -14.07 3.27
C ARG A 162 -1.94 -14.11 2.24
N ILE A 163 -2.16 -14.85 1.17
CA ILE A 163 -1.32 -14.85 -0.02
C ILE A 163 -2.15 -14.27 -1.16
N GLU A 164 -1.60 -13.27 -1.83
CA GLU A 164 -2.22 -12.63 -2.97
C GLU A 164 -1.30 -12.74 -4.17
N ALA A 165 -1.84 -13.20 -5.29
CA ALA A 165 -1.17 -13.24 -6.57
C ALA A 165 -2.01 -12.49 -7.59
N ASP A 166 -1.41 -11.55 -8.31
CA ASP A 166 -2.06 -10.78 -9.37
C ASP A 166 -1.15 -10.67 -10.60
N TYR A 167 -1.76 -10.68 -11.77
CA TYR A 167 -1.08 -10.31 -13.00
C TYR A 167 -1.66 -8.98 -13.49
N ARG A 168 -0.80 -8.07 -13.95
CA ARG A 168 -1.20 -6.71 -14.25
C ARG A 168 -0.77 -6.29 -15.65
N TRP A 169 -1.73 -5.75 -16.40
CA TRP A 169 -1.48 -5.04 -17.64
C TRP A 169 -1.61 -3.55 -17.39
N ARG A 170 -0.66 -2.80 -17.89
CA ARG A 170 -0.81 -1.35 -17.95
C ARG A 170 -1.88 -1.00 -18.97
N VAL A 171 -2.88 -0.27 -18.54
CA VAL A 171 -3.98 0.21 -19.39
C VAL A 171 -3.88 1.70 -19.65
N ALA A 172 -3.16 2.46 -18.80
CA ALA A 172 -2.89 3.89 -19.01
C ALA A 172 -1.63 4.33 -18.26
N GLY A 173 -1.02 5.42 -18.75
CA GLY A 173 0.16 6.05 -18.14
C GLY A 173 1.48 5.69 -18.79
N ASP A 174 2.51 6.45 -18.47
CA ASP A 174 3.84 6.44 -19.08
C ASP A 174 4.97 6.02 -18.12
N ALA A 175 4.65 5.75 -16.83
CA ALA A 175 5.64 5.31 -15.86
C ALA A 175 6.23 3.93 -16.22
N THR A 176 7.55 3.78 -16.14
CA THR A 176 8.26 2.51 -16.33
C THR A 176 8.45 1.78 -14.98
N PRO A 177 8.59 0.45 -14.96
CA PRO A 177 8.61 -0.52 -16.08
C PRO A 177 7.22 -0.83 -16.62
N GLY A 178 7.19 -1.56 -17.76
CA GLY A 178 5.97 -2.04 -18.44
C GLY A 178 5.14 -3.04 -17.62
N HIS A 179 4.57 -4.04 -18.29
CA HIS A 179 3.71 -5.06 -17.68
C HIS A 179 4.51 -5.95 -16.69
N GLY A 180 3.81 -6.49 -15.69
CA GLY A 180 4.40 -7.40 -14.70
C GLY A 180 3.43 -7.79 -13.58
N GLY A 181 3.78 -8.80 -12.86
CA GLY A 181 3.11 -9.28 -11.64
C GLY A 181 4.07 -9.30 -10.47
#